data_542d32e204f76d93d0bc522f8b52095f
#
_entry.id   542d32e204f76d93d0bc522f8b52095f
#
_cell.length_a   1.000
_cell.length_b   1.000
_cell.length_c   1.000
_cell.angle_alpha   90.00
_cell.angle_beta   90.00
_cell.angle_gamma   90.00
#
_symmetry.space_group_name_H-M   'P 1'
#
loop_
_entity.id
_entity.type
_entity.pdbx_description
1 polymer ?
#
loop_
_entity_poly.entity_id
_entity_poly.type
_entity_poly.pdbx_seq_one_letter_code
_entity_poly.pdbx_strand_id
1 'polypeptide(L)'
;MKIISHRGNIKGSSDFENDPRQIKSILNMGCDCEIDLWIKNNKYYLGHDEPIHEVKRSFLQQAGLWIHCKNLEALEKCPKNCNYFWHQEDDFTLTSKGYIWTFPEKSVGKKSIIVDNSSNWKEKQYNCFAVCSDYIL
;
A
#
# COMPACT_ATOMS: atom_id res chain seq x y z
N MET A 1 12.28 7.89 9.04
CA MET A 1 11.20 7.86 8.02
C MET A 1 10.95 6.42 7.59
N LYS A 2 9.70 6.04 7.49
CA LYS A 2 9.30 4.68 7.15
C LYS A 2 9.34 4.47 5.63
N ILE A 3 9.67 3.24 5.21
CA ILE A 3 9.62 2.84 3.80
C ILE A 3 8.51 1.84 3.62
N ILE A 4 7.69 2.05 2.59
CA ILE A 4 6.56 1.18 2.25
C ILE A 4 6.82 0.63 0.85
N SER A 5 6.85 -0.70 0.70
CA SER A 5 6.94 -1.32 -0.61
C SER A 5 5.62 -1.16 -1.36
N HIS A 6 5.65 -0.62 -2.56
CA HIS A 6 4.49 -0.50 -3.42
C HIS A 6 4.19 -1.87 -4.04
N ARG A 7 3.08 -2.47 -3.63
CA ARG A 7 2.60 -3.78 -4.13
C ARG A 7 3.57 -4.95 -3.92
N GLY A 8 4.54 -4.81 -3.02
CA GLY A 8 5.57 -5.81 -2.81
C GLY A 8 6.79 -5.69 -3.72
N ASN A 9 6.90 -4.61 -4.48
CA ASN A 9 8.04 -4.38 -5.34
C ASN A 9 9.31 -4.04 -4.54
N ILE A 10 10.46 -4.45 -5.06
CA ILE A 10 11.76 -4.24 -4.40
C ILE A 10 12.68 -3.36 -5.24
N LYS A 11 12.85 -3.71 -6.50
CA LYS A 11 13.76 -3.02 -7.44
C LYS A 11 13.01 -2.63 -8.72
N GLY A 12 11.82 -2.11 -8.58
CA GLY A 12 10.97 -1.73 -9.69
C GLY A 12 9.76 -2.64 -9.84
N SER A 13 8.91 -2.31 -10.80
CA SER A 13 7.73 -3.09 -11.13
C SER A 13 8.10 -4.55 -11.46
N SER A 14 7.27 -5.51 -11.05
CA SER A 14 7.55 -6.92 -11.25
C SER A 14 6.26 -7.71 -11.49
N ASP A 15 6.41 -8.99 -11.89
CA ASP A 15 5.29 -9.92 -12.04
C ASP A 15 4.77 -10.44 -10.69
N PHE A 16 5.41 -10.06 -9.59
CA PHE A 16 5.06 -10.53 -8.24
C PHE A 16 4.25 -9.48 -7.47
N GLU A 17 3.77 -8.44 -8.13
CA GLU A 17 2.93 -7.42 -7.49
C GLU A 17 1.69 -8.06 -6.88
N ASN A 18 1.41 -7.69 -5.63
CA ASN A 18 0.27 -8.24 -4.87
C ASN A 18 0.31 -9.76 -4.65
N ASP A 19 1.45 -10.42 -4.87
CA ASP A 19 1.60 -11.84 -4.52
C ASP A 19 1.75 -11.95 -3.00
N PRO A 20 0.88 -12.71 -2.31
CA PRO A 20 0.93 -12.82 -0.85
C PRO A 20 2.27 -13.31 -0.30
N ARG A 21 2.97 -14.17 -1.03
CA ARG A 21 4.29 -14.68 -0.59
C ARG A 21 5.34 -13.58 -0.65
N GLN A 22 5.31 -12.77 -1.71
CA GLN A 22 6.22 -11.64 -1.86
C GLN A 22 5.96 -10.59 -0.77
N ILE A 23 4.69 -10.28 -0.50
CA ILE A 23 4.29 -9.35 0.55
C ILE A 23 4.80 -9.82 1.91
N LYS A 24 4.62 -11.10 2.22
CA LYS A 24 5.09 -11.67 3.49
C LYS A 24 6.61 -11.54 3.63
N SER A 25 7.36 -11.77 2.56
CA SER A 25 8.80 -11.57 2.50
C SER A 25 9.18 -10.13 2.87
N ILE A 26 8.47 -9.16 2.30
CA ILE A 26 8.69 -7.73 2.56
C ILE A 26 8.46 -7.40 4.02
N LEU A 27 7.34 -7.87 4.58
CA LEU A 27 7.03 -7.65 6.00
C LEU A 27 8.08 -8.29 6.91
N ASN A 28 8.57 -9.48 6.56
CA ASN A 28 9.61 -10.16 7.33
C ASN A 28 10.96 -9.43 7.29
N MET A 29 11.19 -8.61 6.27
CA MET A 29 12.37 -7.73 6.19
C MET A 29 12.26 -6.51 7.11
N GLY A 30 11.12 -6.32 7.75
CA GLY A 30 10.86 -5.14 8.57
C GLY A 30 10.38 -3.93 7.79
N CYS A 31 9.98 -4.12 6.53
CA CYS A 31 9.44 -3.07 5.68
C CYS A 31 7.92 -3.18 5.63
N ASP A 32 7.23 -2.04 5.63
CA ASP A 32 5.79 -2.03 5.40
C ASP A 32 5.49 -2.30 3.92
N CYS A 33 4.25 -2.64 3.63
CA CYS A 33 3.84 -2.95 2.26
C CYS A 33 2.44 -2.40 1.97
N GLU A 34 2.30 -1.73 0.83
CA GLU A 34 1.00 -1.34 0.30
C GLU A 34 0.48 -2.48 -0.58
N ILE A 35 -0.81 -2.79 -0.45
CA ILE A 35 -1.47 -3.84 -1.20
C ILE A 35 -2.79 -3.34 -1.76
N ASP A 36 -3.24 -3.96 -2.86
CA ASP A 36 -4.51 -3.64 -3.51
C ASP A 36 -5.54 -4.72 -3.16
N LEU A 37 -6.63 -4.33 -2.50
CA LEU A 37 -7.62 -5.25 -1.95
C LEU A 37 -8.95 -5.16 -2.69
N TRP A 38 -9.45 -6.33 -3.09
CA TRP A 38 -10.82 -6.54 -3.55
C TRP A 38 -11.55 -7.44 -2.57
N ILE A 39 -12.79 -7.12 -2.26
CA ILE A 39 -13.67 -8.05 -1.53
C ILE A 39 -14.86 -8.36 -2.44
N LYS A 40 -15.09 -9.65 -2.69
CA LYS A 40 -16.21 -10.13 -3.50
C LYS A 40 -16.87 -11.32 -2.81
N ASN A 41 -18.17 -11.22 -2.55
CA ASN A 41 -18.93 -12.30 -1.91
C ASN A 41 -18.28 -12.75 -0.60
N ASN A 42 -17.80 -11.78 0.20
CA ASN A 42 -17.12 -12.01 1.48
C ASN A 42 -15.80 -12.78 1.38
N LYS A 43 -15.19 -12.81 0.19
CA LYS A 43 -13.85 -13.35 -0.04
C LYS A 43 -12.90 -12.21 -0.36
N TYR A 44 -11.63 -12.38 0.02
CA TYR A 44 -10.62 -11.34 -0.06
C TYR A 44 -9.59 -11.69 -1.14
N TYR A 45 -9.32 -10.74 -2.05
CA TYR A 45 -8.39 -10.94 -3.16
C TYR A 45 -7.44 -9.76 -3.26
N LEU A 46 -6.20 -10.04 -3.66
CA LEU A 46 -5.22 -9.00 -3.97
C LEU A 46 -4.98 -8.92 -5.47
N GLY A 47 -4.79 -7.71 -5.98
CA GLY A 47 -4.50 -7.46 -7.38
C GLY A 47 -4.74 -5.99 -7.73
N HIS A 48 -3.92 -5.41 -8.62
CA HIS A 48 -4.08 -4.00 -8.97
C HIS A 48 -5.26 -3.76 -9.90
N ASP A 49 -5.31 -4.46 -11.03
CA ASP A 49 -6.34 -4.23 -12.05
C ASP A 49 -7.56 -5.14 -11.87
N GLU A 50 -7.35 -6.28 -11.23
CA GLU A 50 -8.41 -7.27 -11.01
C GLU A 50 -8.09 -8.13 -9.79
N PRO A 51 -9.08 -8.81 -9.20
CA PRO A 51 -8.84 -9.73 -8.08
C PRO A 51 -8.14 -11.00 -8.58
N ILE A 52 -6.92 -11.24 -8.10
CA ILE A 52 -6.09 -12.36 -8.59
C ILE A 52 -5.78 -13.36 -7.47
N HIS A 53 -5.22 -12.89 -6.35
CA HIS A 53 -4.72 -13.76 -5.30
C HIS A 53 -5.69 -13.79 -4.13
N GLU A 54 -6.36 -14.92 -3.92
CA GLU A 54 -7.23 -15.06 -2.75
C GLU A 54 -6.39 -15.14 -1.47
N VAL A 55 -6.80 -14.41 -0.44
CA VAL A 55 -6.17 -14.41 0.89
C VAL A 55 -7.24 -14.58 1.96
N LYS A 56 -6.81 -14.99 3.15
CA LYS A 56 -7.69 -15.06 4.32
C LYS A 56 -7.79 -13.70 4.99
N ARG A 57 -8.86 -13.49 5.76
CA ARG A 57 -9.03 -12.27 6.56
C ARG A 57 -7.80 -12.02 7.44
N SER A 58 -7.24 -13.07 8.04
CA SER A 58 -6.06 -12.95 8.91
C SER A 58 -4.84 -12.38 8.19
N PHE A 59 -4.72 -12.59 6.88
CA PHE A 59 -3.64 -11.99 6.10
C PHE A 59 -3.69 -10.47 6.17
N LEU A 60 -4.89 -9.88 6.07
CA LEU A 60 -5.08 -8.43 6.08
C LEU A 60 -4.75 -7.80 7.44
N GLN A 61 -4.74 -8.59 8.49
CA GLN A 61 -4.54 -8.13 9.86
C GLN A 61 -3.08 -8.13 10.29
N GLN A 62 -2.17 -8.47 9.39
CA GLN A 62 -0.73 -8.39 9.64
C GLN A 62 -0.30 -6.93 9.82
N ALA A 63 0.61 -6.70 10.78
CA ALA A 63 1.17 -5.37 10.98
C ALA A 63 1.98 -4.93 9.76
N GLY A 64 1.94 -3.65 9.43
CA GLY A 64 2.72 -3.09 8.35
C GLY A 64 2.01 -3.03 7.00
N LEU A 65 0.75 -3.46 6.91
CA LEU A 65 -0.01 -3.36 5.66
C LEU A 65 -0.72 -2.01 5.54
N TRP A 66 -0.63 -1.43 4.35
CA TRP A 66 -1.38 -0.25 3.92
C TRP A 66 -2.30 -0.68 2.80
N ILE A 67 -3.61 -0.64 3.01
CA ILE A 67 -4.56 -1.32 2.14
C ILE A 67 -5.29 -0.34 1.24
N HIS A 68 -4.99 -0.40 -0.05
CA HIS A 68 -5.69 0.36 -1.07
C HIS A 68 -6.91 -0.44 -1.51
N CYS A 69 -8.10 0.01 -1.11
CA CYS A 69 -9.35 -0.66 -1.50
C CYS A 69 -9.65 -0.38 -2.96
N LYS A 70 -10.01 -1.44 -3.70
CA LYS A 70 -10.20 -1.36 -5.15
C LYS A 70 -11.66 -1.44 -5.59
N ASN A 71 -12.58 -1.80 -4.68
CA ASN A 71 -14.01 -1.81 -4.98
C ASN A 71 -14.82 -1.39 -3.76
N LEU A 72 -16.11 -1.18 -3.96
CA LEU A 72 -16.99 -0.70 -2.90
C LEU A 72 -17.05 -1.69 -1.73
N GLU A 73 -17.16 -2.98 -2.02
CA GLU A 73 -17.24 -3.99 -0.97
C GLU A 73 -15.97 -3.99 -0.10
N ALA A 74 -14.79 -3.81 -0.72
CA ALA A 74 -13.54 -3.70 0.04
C ALA A 74 -13.56 -2.48 0.96
N LEU A 75 -14.04 -1.34 0.46
CA LEU A 75 -14.09 -0.12 1.26
C LEU A 75 -15.07 -0.25 2.43
N GLU A 76 -16.21 -0.89 2.21
CA GLU A 76 -17.20 -1.10 3.27
C GLU A 76 -16.78 -2.14 4.32
N LYS A 77 -16.14 -3.22 3.88
CA LYS A 77 -15.95 -4.43 4.70
C LYS A 77 -14.51 -4.70 5.09
N CYS A 78 -13.56 -3.83 4.73
CA CYS A 78 -12.19 -3.98 5.21
C CYS A 78 -12.18 -4.05 6.74
N PRO A 79 -11.44 -4.99 7.34
CA PRO A 79 -11.39 -5.08 8.80
C PRO A 79 -11.02 -3.75 9.43
N LYS A 80 -11.76 -3.32 10.45
CA LYS A 80 -11.66 -1.96 11.03
C LYS A 80 -10.32 -1.67 11.69
N ASN A 81 -9.60 -2.69 12.11
CA ASN A 81 -8.27 -2.51 12.68
C ASN A 81 -7.18 -2.32 11.61
N CYS A 82 -7.50 -2.51 10.35
CA CYS A 82 -6.57 -2.29 9.24
C CYS A 82 -6.42 -0.79 8.94
N ASN A 83 -5.32 -0.43 8.32
CA ASN A 83 -5.11 0.92 7.79
C ASN A 83 -5.43 0.88 6.30
N TYR A 84 -6.56 1.43 5.90
CA TYR A 84 -7.07 1.31 4.54
C TYR A 84 -7.52 2.66 4.00
N PHE A 85 -7.61 2.76 2.67
CA PHE A 85 -7.98 3.99 1.99
C PHE A 85 -8.50 3.69 0.58
N TRP A 86 -9.15 4.68 -0.01
CA TRP A 86 -9.52 4.72 -1.43
C TRP A 86 -8.78 5.88 -2.07
N HIS A 87 -8.11 5.65 -3.20
CA HIS A 87 -7.35 6.69 -3.88
C HIS A 87 -7.33 6.44 -5.38
N GLN A 88 -7.51 7.49 -6.17
CA GLN A 88 -7.39 7.44 -7.62
C GLN A 88 -6.39 8.50 -8.09
N GLU A 89 -6.88 9.69 -8.48
CA GLU A 89 -6.03 10.76 -9.01
C GLU A 89 -6.00 12.01 -8.12
N ASP A 90 -6.69 11.96 -7.01
CA ASP A 90 -6.70 13.07 -6.06
C ASP A 90 -5.30 13.34 -5.51
N ASP A 91 -4.99 14.59 -5.26
CA ASP A 91 -3.70 14.97 -4.67
C ASP A 91 -3.48 14.28 -3.33
N PHE A 92 -4.53 14.19 -2.53
CA PHE A 92 -4.48 13.64 -1.19
C PHE A 92 -5.71 12.80 -0.88
N THR A 93 -5.51 11.75 -0.05
CA THR A 93 -6.62 11.03 0.56
C THR A 93 -6.27 10.67 2.00
N LEU A 94 -7.27 10.61 2.86
CA LEU A 94 -7.08 10.26 4.26
C LEU A 94 -7.20 8.75 4.43
N THR A 95 -6.24 8.13 5.10
CA THR A 95 -6.37 6.72 5.46
C THR A 95 -7.27 6.57 6.68
N SER A 96 -7.77 5.36 6.91
CA SER A 96 -8.67 5.07 8.04
C SER A 96 -8.03 5.35 9.40
N LYS A 97 -6.70 5.41 9.47
CA LYS A 97 -5.98 5.72 10.70
C LYS A 97 -5.40 7.13 10.75
N GLY A 98 -5.84 8.00 9.84
CA GLY A 98 -5.51 9.42 9.89
C GLY A 98 -4.21 9.83 9.23
N TYR A 99 -3.59 8.97 8.42
CA TYR A 99 -2.45 9.35 7.59
C TYR A 99 -2.94 9.92 6.27
N ILE A 100 -2.05 10.65 5.57
CA ILE A 100 -2.40 11.29 4.31
C ILE A 100 -1.63 10.62 3.18
N TRP A 101 -2.36 9.84 2.37
CA TRP A 101 -1.79 9.19 1.18
C TRP A 101 -1.71 10.23 0.07
N THR A 102 -0.51 10.43 -0.49
CA THR A 102 -0.23 11.59 -1.34
C THR A 102 0.21 11.14 -2.73
N PHE A 103 -0.46 11.71 -3.74
CA PHE A 103 -0.14 11.49 -5.15
C PHE A 103 1.27 11.97 -5.47
N PRO A 104 1.97 11.32 -6.43
CA PRO A 104 3.34 11.71 -6.78
C PRO A 104 3.50 13.20 -7.04
N GLU A 105 4.59 13.77 -6.55
CA GLU A 105 5.00 15.16 -6.75
C GLU A 105 4.17 16.21 -5.98
N LYS A 106 3.21 15.77 -5.17
CA LYS A 106 2.40 16.70 -4.37
C LYS A 106 3.07 16.98 -3.02
N SER A 107 2.60 18.02 -2.35
CA SER A 107 3.17 18.51 -1.10
C SER A 107 3.01 17.50 0.03
N VAL A 108 4.00 17.42 0.92
CA VAL A 108 3.99 16.50 2.06
C VAL A 108 4.10 17.23 3.39
N GLY A 109 3.51 16.63 4.41
CA GLY A 109 3.65 17.02 5.79
C GLY A 109 4.07 15.84 6.66
N LYS A 110 4.02 15.99 7.97
CA LYS A 110 4.52 14.97 8.91
C LYS A 110 3.73 13.67 8.88
N LYS A 111 2.46 13.70 8.49
CA LYS A 111 1.59 12.53 8.41
C LYS A 111 1.44 12.00 6.99
N SER A 112 2.20 12.54 6.05
CA SER A 112 2.07 12.17 4.64
C SER A 112 2.85 10.92 4.30
N ILE A 113 2.25 10.10 3.46
CA ILE A 113 2.95 9.06 2.72
C ILE A 113 3.02 9.55 1.27
N ILE A 114 4.22 9.79 0.75
CA ILE A 114 4.39 10.18 -0.65
C ILE A 114 4.62 8.93 -1.49
N VAL A 115 3.88 8.82 -2.59
CA VAL A 115 4.13 7.78 -3.58
C VAL A 115 5.19 8.30 -4.54
N ASP A 116 6.32 7.61 -4.62
CA ASP A 116 7.40 7.98 -5.53
C ASP A 116 8.06 6.72 -6.07
N ASN A 117 7.73 6.38 -7.32
CA ASN A 117 8.21 5.18 -7.98
C ASN A 117 9.46 5.44 -8.83
N SER A 118 10.14 6.56 -8.63
CA SER A 118 11.43 6.79 -9.28
C SER A 118 12.54 6.04 -8.54
N SER A 119 13.53 5.56 -9.31
CA SER A 119 14.65 4.82 -8.73
C SER A 119 15.54 5.67 -7.84
N ASN A 120 15.45 6.99 -7.97
CA ASN A 120 16.29 7.94 -7.23
C ASN A 120 15.54 8.69 -6.12
N TRP A 121 14.40 8.18 -5.67
CA TRP A 121 13.59 8.91 -4.68
C TRP A 121 14.35 9.23 -3.39
N LYS A 122 15.31 8.42 -3.02
CA LYS A 122 16.10 8.64 -1.79
C LYS A 122 16.92 9.93 -1.83
N GLU A 123 17.29 10.38 -3.03
CA GLU A 123 18.02 11.62 -3.21
C GLU A 123 17.17 12.86 -2.95
N LYS A 124 15.84 12.73 -2.98
CA LYS A 124 14.92 13.86 -2.80
C LYS A 124 14.75 14.28 -1.35
N GLN A 125 15.18 13.46 -0.38
CA GLN A 125 15.21 13.80 1.05
C GLN A 125 13.86 14.30 1.58
N TYR A 126 12.81 13.52 1.36
CA TYR A 126 11.48 13.88 1.84
C TYR A 126 11.42 14.04 3.35
N ASN A 127 10.71 15.08 3.83
CA ASN A 127 10.40 15.27 5.25
C ASN A 127 8.91 14.92 5.46
N CYS A 128 8.63 13.64 5.63
CA CYS A 128 7.28 13.11 5.77
C CYS A 128 7.29 11.83 6.60
N PHE A 129 6.11 11.23 6.82
CA PHE A 129 6.00 10.00 7.59
C PHE A 129 6.65 8.80 6.88
N ALA A 130 6.34 8.64 5.59
CA ALA A 130 6.82 7.48 4.84
C ALA A 130 6.90 7.78 3.33
N VAL A 131 7.68 6.98 2.63
CA VAL A 131 7.69 6.93 1.17
C VAL A 131 7.21 5.56 0.73
N CYS A 132 6.25 5.52 -0.19
CA CYS A 132 5.77 4.30 -0.83
C CYS A 132 6.39 4.24 -2.22
N SER A 133 7.17 3.18 -2.50
CA SER A 133 7.94 3.11 -3.73
C SER A 133 8.06 1.68 -4.25
N ASP A 134 8.27 1.59 -5.56
CA ASP A 134 8.68 0.34 -6.23
C ASP A 134 10.15 0.00 -5.92
N TYR A 135 10.92 0.92 -5.38
CA TYR A 135 12.35 0.76 -5.09
C TYR A 135 12.61 0.95 -3.60
N ILE A 136 12.79 -0.16 -2.88
CA ILE A 136 12.97 -0.11 -1.43
C ILE A 136 14.39 -0.46 -0.98
N LEU A 137 15.22 -0.94 -1.88
CA LEU A 137 16.64 -1.23 -1.61
C LEU A 137 17.56 -0.18 -2.19
#